data_8a6d738c90c4b1447195614349746186
#
_entry.id   8a6d738c90c4b1447195614349746186
#
_cell.length_a   1.000
_cell.length_b   1.000
_cell.length_c   1.000
_cell.angle_alpha   90.00
_cell.angle_beta   90.00
_cell.angle_gamma   90.00
#
_symmetry.space_group_name_H-M   'P 1'
#
loop_
_entity.id
_entity.type
_entity.pdbx_description
1 polymer ?
#
loop_
_entity_poly.entity_id
_entity_poly.type
_entity_poly.pdbx_seq_one_letter_code
_entity_poly.pdbx_strand_id
1 'polypeptide(L)'
;MQGIDDWPNVDRRIYDHQFFFCIQGEGTIHIEDVAYPIKEGTLFIIKPNVKHRYERNRKNPSECFWFHLDFEYHDDYYWLSEFYENLRSYQRLFNDELIFPEHIRDELVLPDNFKLPDVMHLKNKNYVLEQFRIIYESHLSDSPYWRLQANGALFNILHAIYTDSGGEDRKEISKKNYLVNRMISFIENNYVRNISARDVCSQGLYNPDYAGKIFKEVTGATVSEYLQDYRLNRARELFFNMELSISDIAYMCGFNSASYFSAVVKQKEGISPSELRAKLLNK
;
A
#
# COMPACT_ATOMS: atom_id res chain seq x y z
N MET A 1 -18.18 15.68 18.38
CA MET A 1 -19.30 15.10 17.66
C MET A 1 -20.08 16.22 17.03
N GLN A 2 -19.99 16.38 15.72
CA GLN A 2 -20.92 17.26 15.01
C GLN A 2 -21.93 16.32 14.38
N GLY A 3 -23.20 16.49 14.75
CA GLY A 3 -24.28 15.80 14.07
C GLY A 3 -24.25 16.16 12.56
N ILE A 4 -24.60 15.21 11.72
CA ILE A 4 -24.73 15.40 10.24
C ILE A 4 -25.85 16.43 9.95
N ASP A 5 -26.30 17.17 10.93
CA ASP A 5 -27.48 18.02 10.89
C ASP A 5 -27.44 19.11 9.79
N ASP A 6 -26.25 19.50 9.34
CA ASP A 6 -26.03 20.60 8.40
C ASP A 6 -25.48 20.19 7.02
N TRP A 7 -25.39 18.91 6.72
CA TRP A 7 -24.88 18.49 5.43
C TRP A 7 -25.97 18.56 4.38
N PRO A 8 -25.81 19.38 3.33
CA PRO A 8 -26.78 19.43 2.26
C PRO A 8 -26.82 18.07 1.53
N ASN A 9 -28.05 17.63 1.20
CA ASN A 9 -28.26 16.44 0.35
C ASN A 9 -27.89 16.78 -1.10
N VAL A 10 -26.62 17.04 -1.35
CA VAL A 10 -26.06 17.39 -2.65
C VAL A 10 -24.91 16.47 -3.02
N ASP A 11 -24.78 16.19 -4.28
CA ASP A 11 -23.65 15.47 -4.83
C ASP A 11 -22.36 16.29 -4.64
N ARG A 12 -21.29 15.65 -4.22
CA ARG A 12 -19.99 16.27 -4.02
C ARG A 12 -18.86 15.30 -4.32
N ARG A 13 -17.66 15.85 -4.51
CA ARG A 13 -16.39 15.12 -4.57
C ARG A 13 -15.44 15.70 -3.54
N ILE A 14 -14.45 14.93 -3.12
CA ILE A 14 -13.39 15.33 -2.16
C ILE A 14 -12.01 15.10 -2.77
N TYR A 15 -11.02 15.80 -2.26
CA TYR A 15 -9.65 15.76 -2.77
C TYR A 15 -8.82 14.59 -2.21
N ASP A 16 -9.14 14.15 -1.00
CA ASP A 16 -8.45 13.17 -0.19
C ASP A 16 -9.33 11.95 0.11
N HIS A 17 -8.93 11.14 1.08
CA HIS A 17 -9.75 10.03 1.56
C HIS A 17 -10.59 10.46 2.75
N GLN A 18 -11.87 10.08 2.78
CA GLN A 18 -12.73 10.24 3.94
C GLN A 18 -13.14 8.88 4.51
N PHE A 19 -12.88 8.69 5.79
CA PHE A 19 -13.37 7.55 6.55
C PHE A 19 -14.59 7.97 7.36
N PHE A 20 -15.66 7.18 7.26
CA PHE A 20 -16.95 7.46 7.89
C PHE A 20 -17.47 6.20 8.55
N PHE A 21 -17.59 6.21 9.89
CA PHE A 21 -18.03 5.08 10.67
C PHE A 21 -19.31 5.39 11.43
N CYS A 22 -20.37 4.62 11.18
CA CYS A 22 -21.66 4.83 11.82
C CYS A 22 -21.71 4.23 13.23
N ILE A 23 -21.99 5.07 14.24
CA ILE A 23 -22.12 4.70 15.63
C ILE A 23 -23.53 4.19 15.93
N GLN A 24 -24.54 4.94 15.46
CA GLN A 24 -25.94 4.61 15.62
C GLN A 24 -26.80 5.34 14.60
N GLY A 25 -28.10 5.00 14.55
CA GLY A 25 -29.06 5.61 13.64
C GLY A 25 -29.00 5.04 12.23
N GLU A 26 -29.67 5.71 11.31
CA GLU A 26 -29.90 5.27 9.92
C GLU A 26 -29.79 6.43 8.95
N GLY A 27 -29.53 6.08 7.69
CA GLY A 27 -29.48 6.99 6.55
C GLY A 27 -29.13 6.24 5.29
N THR A 28 -28.81 6.97 4.24
CA THR A 28 -28.30 6.41 2.99
C THR A 28 -27.10 7.23 2.54
N ILE A 29 -26.05 6.57 2.13
CA ILE A 29 -24.95 7.18 1.38
C ILE A 29 -25.00 6.69 -0.05
N HIS A 30 -24.91 7.62 -1.00
CA HIS A 30 -24.75 7.31 -2.41
C HIS A 30 -23.27 7.47 -2.75
N ILE A 31 -22.67 6.45 -3.32
CA ILE A 31 -21.29 6.45 -3.82
C ILE A 31 -21.39 6.12 -5.30
N GLU A 32 -21.03 7.05 -6.16
CA GLU A 32 -21.35 7.05 -7.58
C GLU A 32 -22.85 6.79 -7.77
N ASP A 33 -23.24 5.80 -8.55
CA ASP A 33 -24.65 5.47 -8.82
C ASP A 33 -25.23 4.42 -7.86
N VAL A 34 -24.51 4.04 -6.78
CA VAL A 34 -24.93 2.99 -5.85
C VAL A 34 -25.35 3.57 -4.52
N ALA A 35 -26.54 3.19 -4.05
CA ALA A 35 -27.06 3.58 -2.75
C ALA A 35 -26.76 2.51 -1.69
N TYR A 36 -26.13 2.91 -0.61
CA TYR A 36 -25.79 2.03 0.52
C TYR A 36 -26.52 2.49 1.78
N PRO A 37 -27.19 1.58 2.50
CA PRO A 37 -27.82 1.93 3.78
C PRO A 37 -26.74 2.19 4.84
N ILE A 38 -26.87 3.30 5.55
CA ILE A 38 -26.07 3.60 6.73
C ILE A 38 -26.69 2.88 7.90
N LYS A 39 -25.90 2.01 8.57
CA LYS A 39 -26.29 1.24 9.76
C LYS A 39 -25.15 1.23 10.76
N GLU A 40 -25.50 1.02 12.03
CA GLU A 40 -24.52 0.86 13.10
C GLU A 40 -23.40 -0.15 12.74
N GLY A 41 -22.15 0.23 12.94
CA GLY A 41 -20.96 -0.59 12.65
C GLY A 41 -20.57 -0.68 11.18
N THR A 42 -21.21 0.13 10.31
CA THR A 42 -20.79 0.23 8.91
C THR A 42 -19.68 1.27 8.78
N LEU A 43 -18.61 0.87 8.13
CA LEU A 43 -17.51 1.74 7.68
C LEU A 43 -17.68 2.05 6.20
N PHE A 44 -17.61 3.32 5.86
CA PHE A 44 -17.56 3.83 4.50
C PHE A 44 -16.20 4.49 4.27
N ILE A 45 -15.64 4.29 3.08
CA ILE A 45 -14.38 4.90 2.66
C ILE A 45 -14.62 5.58 1.34
N ILE A 46 -14.69 6.90 1.39
CA ILE A 46 -14.80 7.71 0.18
C ILE A 46 -13.40 8.01 -0.32
N LYS A 47 -13.14 7.63 -1.55
CA LYS A 47 -11.85 7.85 -2.23
C LYS A 47 -11.79 9.23 -2.86
N PRO A 48 -10.59 9.73 -3.17
CA PRO A 48 -10.43 10.99 -3.88
C PRO A 48 -11.23 11.00 -5.18
N ASN A 49 -11.84 12.12 -5.49
CA ASN A 49 -12.61 12.37 -6.71
C ASN A 49 -13.81 11.43 -6.95
N VAL A 50 -14.25 10.70 -5.92
CA VAL A 50 -15.46 9.87 -6.01
C VAL A 50 -16.69 10.68 -5.66
N LYS A 51 -17.70 10.67 -6.56
CA LYS A 51 -18.97 11.35 -6.36
C LYS A 51 -19.76 10.68 -5.24
N HIS A 52 -20.21 11.46 -4.28
CA HIS A 52 -21.00 10.93 -3.18
C HIS A 52 -21.95 11.97 -2.60
N ARG A 53 -23.01 11.50 -1.95
CA ARG A 53 -23.93 12.33 -1.14
C ARG A 53 -24.48 11.54 0.03
N TYR A 54 -24.91 12.27 1.07
CA TYR A 54 -25.56 11.72 2.25
C TYR A 54 -27.04 12.08 2.24
N GLU A 55 -27.88 11.07 2.46
CA GLU A 55 -29.32 11.23 2.63
C GLU A 55 -29.70 10.86 4.05
N ARG A 56 -30.17 11.85 4.80
CA ARG A 56 -30.48 11.71 6.21
C ARG A 56 -31.85 11.06 6.44
N ASN A 57 -31.90 10.10 7.39
CA ASN A 57 -33.18 9.67 7.96
C ASN A 57 -33.60 10.65 9.08
N ARG A 58 -34.60 11.48 8.84
CA ARG A 58 -35.05 12.49 9.83
C ARG A 58 -35.68 11.88 11.08
N LYS A 59 -36.16 10.63 11.03
CA LYS A 59 -36.81 9.94 12.16
C LYS A 59 -35.78 9.24 13.07
N ASN A 60 -34.70 8.77 12.49
CA ASN A 60 -33.62 8.08 13.18
C ASN A 60 -32.27 8.52 12.59
N PRO A 61 -31.82 9.74 12.87
CA PRO A 61 -30.64 10.31 12.25
C PRO A 61 -29.37 9.52 12.65
N SER A 62 -28.50 9.28 11.65
CA SER A 62 -27.23 8.62 11.90
C SER A 62 -26.28 9.53 12.66
N GLU A 63 -25.61 8.97 13.66
CA GLU A 63 -24.48 9.57 14.37
C GLU A 63 -23.21 8.82 13.96
N CYS A 64 -22.19 9.57 13.55
CA CYS A 64 -21.01 8.97 12.93
C CYS A 64 -19.73 9.70 13.33
N PHE A 65 -18.64 8.95 13.43
CA PHE A 65 -17.30 9.50 13.33
C PHE A 65 -16.91 9.62 11.87
N TRP A 66 -16.24 10.71 11.55
CA TRP A 66 -15.62 10.87 10.25
C TRP A 66 -14.36 11.71 10.34
N PHE A 67 -13.41 11.46 9.46
CA PHE A 67 -12.19 12.24 9.30
C PHE A 67 -11.71 12.15 7.85
N HIS A 68 -10.99 13.19 7.45
CA HIS A 68 -10.25 13.25 6.21
C HIS A 68 -8.79 12.91 6.47
N LEU A 69 -8.12 12.30 5.51
CA LEU A 69 -6.70 11.97 5.63
C LEU A 69 -6.01 11.87 4.28
N ASP A 70 -4.73 12.23 4.31
CA ASP A 70 -3.75 11.95 3.27
C ASP A 70 -2.85 10.79 3.72
N PHE A 71 -2.57 9.84 2.82
CA PHE A 71 -1.64 8.74 3.09
C PHE A 71 -0.19 9.10 2.78
N GLU A 72 0.03 10.21 2.09
CA GLU A 72 1.33 10.76 1.77
C GLU A 72 1.41 12.20 2.23
N TYR A 73 2.65 12.70 2.41
CA TYR A 73 2.85 14.10 2.74
C TYR A 73 2.63 14.97 1.50
N HIS A 74 1.83 16.03 1.65
CA HIS A 74 1.58 17.04 0.63
C HIS A 74 1.83 18.44 1.23
N ASP A 75 2.51 19.28 0.47
CA ASP A 75 2.83 20.66 0.90
C ASP A 75 1.59 21.54 1.05
N ASP A 76 0.49 21.17 0.40
CA ASP A 76 -0.78 21.89 0.42
C ASP A 76 -1.75 21.44 1.55
N TYR A 77 -1.27 20.63 2.51
CA TYR A 77 -2.07 20.13 3.62
C TYR A 77 -2.84 21.24 4.35
N TYR A 78 -2.18 22.37 4.63
CA TYR A 78 -2.83 23.50 5.32
C TYR A 78 -3.93 24.14 4.47
N TRP A 79 -3.70 24.29 3.18
CA TRP A 79 -4.69 24.79 2.24
C TRP A 79 -5.94 23.88 2.21
N LEU A 80 -5.76 22.58 2.12
CA LEU A 80 -6.84 21.60 2.08
C LEU A 80 -7.64 21.58 3.40
N SER A 81 -6.96 21.65 4.54
CA SER A 81 -7.59 21.75 5.86
C SER A 81 -8.46 23.01 5.99
N GLU A 82 -7.90 24.17 5.62
CA GLU A 82 -8.62 25.44 5.63
C GLU A 82 -9.80 25.43 4.64
N PHE A 83 -9.62 24.83 3.48
CA PHE A 83 -10.70 24.65 2.50
C PHE A 83 -11.87 23.87 3.10
N TYR A 84 -11.63 22.74 3.76
CA TYR A 84 -12.69 21.96 4.39
C TYR A 84 -13.33 22.66 5.59
N GLU A 85 -12.57 23.41 6.39
CA GLU A 85 -13.13 24.21 7.48
C GLU A 85 -14.05 25.32 6.98
N ASN A 86 -13.73 25.91 5.85
CA ASN A 86 -14.49 26.99 5.23
C ASN A 86 -15.62 26.52 4.33
N LEU A 87 -15.73 25.21 4.02
CA LEU A 87 -16.76 24.65 3.14
C LEU A 87 -18.19 25.05 3.54
N ARG A 88 -18.49 25.27 4.82
CA ARG A 88 -19.77 25.78 5.29
C ARG A 88 -20.12 27.14 4.70
N SER A 89 -19.10 27.98 4.47
CA SER A 89 -19.24 29.30 3.85
C SER A 89 -19.38 29.21 2.33
N TYR A 90 -18.89 28.13 1.72
CA TYR A 90 -18.84 27.89 0.29
C TYR A 90 -19.92 26.90 -0.21
N GLN A 91 -21.11 26.88 0.39
CA GLN A 91 -22.25 26.04 -0.05
C GLN A 91 -22.55 26.10 -1.56
N ARG A 92 -22.02 27.11 -2.26
CA ARG A 92 -22.10 27.27 -3.71
C ARG A 92 -21.06 26.47 -4.49
N LEU A 93 -20.06 25.89 -3.83
CA LEU A 93 -18.96 25.13 -4.46
C LEU A 93 -19.13 23.62 -4.39
N PHE A 94 -20.24 23.13 -3.88
CA PHE A 94 -20.63 21.72 -3.98
C PHE A 94 -21.13 21.44 -5.39
N ASN A 95 -20.24 21.61 -6.35
CA ASN A 95 -20.49 21.16 -7.72
C ASN A 95 -19.95 19.75 -7.86
N ASP A 96 -20.52 19.02 -8.80
CA ASP A 96 -20.17 17.68 -9.20
C ASP A 96 -18.70 17.56 -9.69
N GLU A 97 -17.99 18.68 -9.80
CA GLU A 97 -16.60 18.76 -10.27
C GLU A 97 -15.70 19.43 -9.24
N LEU A 98 -14.51 18.86 -9.03
CA LEU A 98 -13.47 19.48 -8.22
C LEU A 98 -12.83 20.65 -9.00
N ILE A 99 -12.75 21.82 -8.35
CA ILE A 99 -12.30 23.07 -8.97
C ILE A 99 -10.78 23.07 -9.18
N PHE A 100 -10.05 22.34 -8.34
CA PHE A 100 -8.58 22.29 -8.31
C PHE A 100 -8.07 20.86 -8.52
N PRO A 101 -8.07 20.34 -9.77
CA PRO A 101 -7.67 18.95 -10.06
C PRO A 101 -6.27 18.58 -9.59
N GLU A 102 -5.36 19.57 -9.49
CA GLU A 102 -3.97 19.42 -9.02
C GLU A 102 -3.86 19.01 -7.54
N HIS A 103 -4.93 19.19 -6.77
CA HIS A 103 -4.97 18.81 -5.35
C HIS A 103 -5.64 17.45 -5.12
N ILE A 104 -6.09 16.76 -6.18
CA ILE A 104 -6.68 15.41 -6.04
C ILE A 104 -5.57 14.44 -5.67
N ARG A 105 -5.78 13.69 -4.58
CA ARG A 105 -4.87 12.64 -4.13
C ARG A 105 -5.03 11.36 -4.95
N ASP A 106 -3.98 10.57 -5.01
CA ASP A 106 -4.05 9.23 -5.58
C ASP A 106 -4.82 8.28 -4.66
N GLU A 107 -5.50 7.30 -5.25
CA GLU A 107 -6.14 6.23 -4.50
C GLU A 107 -5.10 5.38 -3.79
N LEU A 108 -5.27 5.15 -2.48
CA LEU A 108 -4.40 4.24 -1.74
C LEU A 108 -4.54 2.81 -2.26
N VAL A 109 -3.44 2.24 -2.70
CA VAL A 109 -3.31 0.82 -3.01
C VAL A 109 -2.34 0.19 -2.00
N LEU A 110 -2.86 -0.70 -1.16
CA LEU A 110 -2.06 -1.44 -0.18
C LEU A 110 -1.29 -2.60 -0.85
N PRO A 111 -0.32 -3.22 -0.16
CA PRO A 111 0.35 -4.42 -0.67
C PRO A 111 -0.62 -5.46 -1.24
N ASP A 112 -0.14 -6.25 -2.20
CA ASP A 112 -0.93 -7.25 -2.93
C ASP A 112 -2.07 -6.64 -3.79
N ASN A 113 -1.90 -5.37 -4.22
CA ASN A 113 -2.90 -4.61 -4.98
C ASN A 113 -4.26 -4.52 -4.27
N PHE A 114 -4.24 -4.56 -2.94
CA PHE A 114 -5.45 -4.42 -2.17
C PHE A 114 -5.95 -2.99 -2.19
N LYS A 115 -7.12 -2.80 -2.78
CA LYS A 115 -7.86 -1.54 -2.76
C LYS A 115 -8.81 -1.51 -1.57
N LEU A 116 -8.89 -0.37 -0.92
CA LEU A 116 -9.85 -0.15 0.15
C LEU A 116 -11.28 -0.31 -0.39
N PRO A 117 -12.17 -1.05 0.29
CA PRO A 117 -13.58 -1.16 -0.12
C PRO A 117 -14.31 0.17 0.12
N ASP A 118 -15.32 0.45 -0.69
CA ASP A 118 -16.15 1.65 -0.48
C ASP A 118 -17.04 1.52 0.77
N VAL A 119 -17.50 0.29 1.06
CA VAL A 119 -18.40 -0.03 2.17
C VAL A 119 -17.99 -1.35 2.81
N MET A 120 -18.03 -1.41 4.14
CA MET A 120 -17.67 -2.60 4.88
C MET A 120 -18.43 -2.72 6.18
N HIS A 121 -18.88 -3.95 6.51
CA HIS A 121 -19.32 -4.33 7.84
C HIS A 121 -18.19 -5.07 8.54
N LEU A 122 -17.66 -4.46 9.60
CA LEU A 122 -16.51 -4.99 10.33
C LEU A 122 -16.96 -6.06 11.35
N LYS A 123 -16.22 -7.16 11.43
CA LYS A 123 -16.47 -8.25 12.38
C LYS A 123 -16.34 -7.76 13.82
N ASN A 124 -15.35 -6.92 14.09
CA ASN A 124 -15.12 -6.34 15.41
C ASN A 124 -15.38 -4.83 15.41
N LYS A 125 -16.67 -4.46 15.24
CA LYS A 125 -17.08 -3.06 15.18
C LYS A 125 -16.68 -2.24 16.43
N ASN A 126 -16.71 -2.85 17.61
CA ASN A 126 -16.36 -2.17 18.86
C ASN A 126 -14.89 -1.82 18.94
N TYR A 127 -14.01 -2.69 18.44
CA TYR A 127 -12.58 -2.40 18.33
C TYR A 127 -12.31 -1.22 17.39
N VAL A 128 -12.96 -1.20 16.24
CA VAL A 128 -12.81 -0.13 15.26
C VAL A 128 -13.43 1.18 15.78
N LEU A 129 -14.57 1.13 16.43
CA LEU A 129 -15.17 2.28 17.11
C LEU A 129 -14.19 2.92 18.11
N GLU A 130 -13.48 2.09 18.89
CA GLU A 130 -12.48 2.60 19.84
C GLU A 130 -11.31 3.28 19.12
N GLN A 131 -10.87 2.76 17.97
CA GLN A 131 -9.82 3.44 17.19
C GLN A 131 -10.28 4.81 16.66
N PHE A 132 -11.52 4.92 16.17
CA PHE A 132 -12.09 6.21 15.80
C PHE A 132 -12.16 7.18 16.97
N ARG A 133 -12.51 6.69 18.16
CA ARG A 133 -12.53 7.49 19.39
C ARG A 133 -11.12 7.99 19.74
N ILE A 134 -10.11 7.12 19.68
CA ILE A 134 -8.72 7.51 19.91
C ILE A 134 -8.28 8.62 18.94
N ILE A 135 -8.60 8.50 17.65
CA ILE A 135 -8.29 9.56 16.67
C ILE A 135 -8.94 10.88 17.07
N TYR A 136 -10.23 10.85 17.38
CA TYR A 136 -11.00 12.03 17.77
C TYR A 136 -10.46 12.69 19.04
N GLU A 137 -10.25 11.90 20.11
CA GLU A 137 -9.75 12.40 21.41
C GLU A 137 -8.31 12.90 21.30
N SER A 138 -7.47 12.22 20.49
CA SER A 138 -6.10 12.67 20.22
C SER A 138 -6.09 14.05 19.55
N HIS A 139 -6.96 14.26 18.56
CA HIS A 139 -7.06 15.54 17.85
C HIS A 139 -7.52 16.69 18.77
N LEU A 140 -8.36 16.40 19.74
CA LEU A 140 -8.81 17.38 20.74
C LEU A 140 -7.80 17.60 21.88
N SER A 141 -6.76 16.77 21.96
CA SER A 141 -5.77 16.87 23.02
C SER A 141 -4.73 17.99 22.72
N ASP A 142 -4.24 18.65 23.76
CA ASP A 142 -3.13 19.58 23.66
C ASP A 142 -1.76 18.87 23.57
N SER A 143 -1.75 17.55 23.40
CA SER A 143 -0.52 16.76 23.32
C SER A 143 0.25 17.06 22.02
N PRO A 144 1.55 17.39 22.09
CA PRO A 144 2.36 17.55 20.87
C PRO A 144 2.50 16.25 20.06
N TYR A 145 2.15 15.12 20.66
CA TYR A 145 2.24 13.77 20.05
C TYR A 145 0.90 13.23 19.56
N TRP A 146 -0.14 14.05 19.49
CA TRP A 146 -1.47 13.61 19.10
C TRP A 146 -1.50 12.89 17.73
N ARG A 147 -0.69 13.37 16.76
CA ARG A 147 -0.60 12.75 15.45
C ARG A 147 -0.05 11.33 15.51
N LEU A 148 0.87 11.05 16.43
CA LEU A 148 1.44 9.71 16.59
C LEU A 148 0.38 8.73 17.11
N GLN A 149 -0.46 9.17 18.06
CA GLN A 149 -1.57 8.37 18.57
C GLN A 149 -2.64 8.14 17.50
N ALA A 150 -3.04 9.21 16.79
CA ALA A 150 -4.01 9.13 15.71
C ALA A 150 -3.54 8.19 14.58
N ASN A 151 -2.28 8.28 14.16
CA ASN A 151 -1.70 7.39 13.15
C ASN A 151 -1.67 5.93 13.62
N GLY A 152 -1.32 5.67 14.89
CA GLY A 152 -1.37 4.33 15.46
C GLY A 152 -2.78 3.72 15.38
N ALA A 153 -3.80 4.50 15.73
CA ALA A 153 -5.20 4.08 15.63
C ALA A 153 -5.64 3.89 14.16
N LEU A 154 -5.19 4.75 13.24
CA LEU A 154 -5.45 4.60 11.81
C LEU A 154 -4.87 3.27 11.27
N PHE A 155 -3.63 2.93 11.62
CA PHE A 155 -3.03 1.65 11.22
C PHE A 155 -3.83 0.45 11.76
N ASN A 156 -4.38 0.54 12.95
CA ASN A 156 -5.27 -0.48 13.51
C ASN A 156 -6.58 -0.61 12.73
N ILE A 157 -7.17 0.50 12.27
CA ILE A 157 -8.34 0.50 11.38
C ILE A 157 -7.99 -0.18 10.04
N LEU A 158 -6.89 0.22 9.40
CA LEU A 158 -6.44 -0.37 8.14
C LEU A 158 -6.17 -1.87 8.27
N HIS A 159 -5.55 -2.29 9.38
CA HIS A 159 -5.34 -3.71 9.67
C HIS A 159 -6.67 -4.47 9.82
N ALA A 160 -7.67 -3.89 10.51
CA ALA A 160 -8.99 -4.49 10.63
C ALA A 160 -9.69 -4.61 9.27
N ILE A 161 -9.63 -3.57 8.43
CA ILE A 161 -10.15 -3.59 7.06
C ILE A 161 -9.48 -4.71 6.25
N TYR A 162 -8.14 -4.75 6.25
CA TYR A 162 -7.38 -5.75 5.52
C TYR A 162 -7.71 -7.18 5.96
N THR A 163 -7.80 -7.43 7.26
CA THR A 163 -8.09 -8.77 7.81
C THR A 163 -9.54 -9.19 7.58
N ASP A 164 -10.49 -8.27 7.65
CA ASP A 164 -11.90 -8.56 7.46
C ASP A 164 -12.31 -8.67 6.00
N SER A 165 -11.61 -7.98 5.09
CA SER A 165 -11.82 -8.05 3.63
C SER A 165 -11.23 -9.29 3.00
N GLY A 166 -10.34 -9.98 3.70
CA GLY A 166 -9.66 -11.18 3.21
C GLY A 166 -10.15 -12.41 3.94
N GLY A 167 -10.81 -13.34 3.25
CA GLY A 167 -11.04 -14.69 3.75
C GLY A 167 -9.72 -15.48 3.93
N GLU A 168 -9.82 -16.82 4.09
CA GLU A 168 -8.68 -17.72 4.24
C GLU A 168 -7.65 -17.60 3.09
N ASP A 169 -8.11 -17.26 1.88
CA ASP A 169 -7.27 -17.05 0.70
C ASP A 169 -6.21 -15.95 0.90
N ARG A 170 -6.56 -14.82 1.57
CA ARG A 170 -5.58 -13.75 1.83
C ARG A 170 -4.58 -14.08 2.91
N LYS A 171 -4.98 -14.86 3.92
CA LYS A 171 -4.02 -15.36 4.91
C LYS A 171 -2.99 -16.26 4.26
N GLU A 172 -3.41 -17.05 3.28
CA GLU A 172 -2.50 -17.92 2.53
C GLU A 172 -1.58 -17.13 1.61
N ILE A 173 -2.10 -16.15 0.87
CA ILE A 173 -1.30 -15.22 0.05
C ILE A 173 -0.28 -14.46 0.92
N SER A 174 -0.70 -13.94 2.07
CA SER A 174 0.20 -13.25 3.00
C SER A 174 1.31 -14.16 3.54
N LYS A 175 1.01 -15.44 3.83
CA LYS A 175 2.02 -16.43 4.24
C LYS A 175 3.00 -16.74 3.10
N LYS A 176 2.49 -16.88 1.87
CA LYS A 176 3.33 -17.11 0.68
C LYS A 176 4.27 -15.92 0.45
N ASN A 177 3.75 -14.70 0.48
CA ASN A 177 4.55 -13.49 0.32
C ASN A 177 5.59 -13.33 1.43
N TYR A 178 5.24 -13.59 2.68
CA TYR A 178 6.18 -13.58 3.80
C TYR A 178 7.34 -14.56 3.59
N LEU A 179 7.01 -15.79 3.16
CA LEU A 179 8.02 -16.80 2.85
C LEU A 179 8.96 -16.33 1.74
N VAL A 180 8.39 -15.83 0.63
CA VAL A 180 9.16 -15.36 -0.53
C VAL A 180 10.04 -14.17 -0.15
N ASN A 181 9.54 -13.20 0.60
CA ASN A 181 10.32 -12.06 1.08
C ASN A 181 11.51 -12.49 1.96
N ARG A 182 11.34 -13.50 2.82
CA ARG A 182 12.45 -14.07 3.58
C ARG A 182 13.51 -14.71 2.67
N MET A 183 13.06 -15.41 1.63
CA MET A 183 13.96 -16.05 0.66
C MET A 183 14.72 -14.98 -0.15
N ILE A 184 14.06 -13.92 -0.57
CA ILE A 184 14.68 -12.77 -1.25
C ILE A 184 15.71 -12.11 -0.34
N SER A 185 15.35 -11.77 0.89
CA SER A 185 16.27 -11.17 1.87
C SER A 185 17.49 -12.06 2.13
N PHE A 186 17.30 -13.38 2.15
CA PHE A 186 18.44 -14.31 2.27
C PHE A 186 19.36 -14.24 1.04
N ILE A 187 18.82 -14.18 -0.17
CA ILE A 187 19.59 -13.98 -1.40
C ILE A 187 20.38 -12.68 -1.33
N GLU A 188 19.73 -11.57 -1.01
CA GLU A 188 20.32 -10.24 -0.94
C GLU A 188 21.49 -10.15 0.04
N ASN A 189 21.40 -10.84 1.17
CA ASN A 189 22.43 -10.84 2.19
C ASN A 189 23.55 -11.88 1.96
N ASN A 190 23.34 -12.84 1.04
CA ASN A 190 24.26 -13.95 0.85
C ASN A 190 24.68 -14.23 -0.60
N TYR A 191 24.25 -13.43 -1.59
CA TYR A 191 24.46 -13.69 -3.02
C TYR A 191 25.93 -13.87 -3.41
N VAL A 192 26.86 -13.24 -2.70
CA VAL A 192 28.31 -13.36 -2.93
C VAL A 192 28.82 -14.76 -2.54
N ARG A 193 28.14 -15.43 -1.61
CA ARG A 193 28.52 -16.76 -1.15
C ARG A 193 28.05 -17.83 -2.14
N ASN A 194 28.64 -19.03 -2.05
CA ASN A 194 28.19 -20.17 -2.82
C ASN A 194 26.91 -20.77 -2.20
N ILE A 195 25.78 -20.06 -2.34
CA ILE A 195 24.47 -20.55 -1.91
C ILE A 195 23.75 -21.31 -3.03
N SER A 196 23.08 -22.39 -2.65
CA SER A 196 22.23 -23.17 -3.55
C SER A 196 20.75 -22.75 -3.44
N ALA A 197 19.96 -23.14 -4.44
CA ALA A 197 18.51 -22.96 -4.36
C ALA A 197 17.90 -23.63 -3.13
N ARG A 198 18.48 -24.76 -2.69
CA ARG A 198 18.03 -25.48 -1.50
C ARG A 198 18.29 -24.65 -0.21
N ASP A 199 19.45 -23.98 -0.12
CA ASP A 199 19.76 -23.13 1.03
C ASP A 199 18.75 -21.98 1.14
N VAL A 200 18.39 -21.36 0.03
CA VAL A 200 17.36 -20.32 -0.04
C VAL A 200 16.00 -20.87 0.35
N CYS A 201 15.58 -21.99 -0.22
CA CYS A 201 14.28 -22.60 0.08
C CYS A 201 14.17 -23.08 1.54
N SER A 202 15.28 -23.31 2.22
CA SER A 202 15.30 -23.75 3.63
C SER A 202 15.14 -22.61 4.63
N GLN A 203 14.95 -21.37 4.19
CA GLN A 203 14.77 -20.20 5.06
C GLN A 203 13.39 -20.13 5.75
N GLY A 204 12.47 -21.00 5.39
CA GLY A 204 11.14 -21.12 6.00
C GLY A 204 10.94 -22.42 6.76
N LEU A 205 9.79 -22.52 7.44
CA LEU A 205 9.35 -23.76 8.11
C LEU A 205 8.72 -24.79 7.15
N TYR A 206 8.87 -24.56 5.84
CA TYR A 206 8.25 -25.38 4.80
C TYR A 206 9.26 -26.31 4.14
N ASN A 207 8.74 -27.38 3.55
CA ASN A 207 9.56 -28.25 2.70
C ASN A 207 10.19 -27.41 1.56
N PRO A 208 11.51 -27.58 1.27
CA PRO A 208 12.21 -26.81 0.23
C PRO A 208 11.58 -26.88 -1.15
N ASP A 209 11.04 -28.05 -1.54
CA ASP A 209 10.38 -28.23 -2.84
C ASP A 209 9.08 -27.39 -2.95
N TYR A 210 8.33 -27.32 -1.85
CA TYR A 210 7.14 -26.48 -1.76
C TYR A 210 7.53 -25.01 -1.78
N ALA A 211 8.54 -24.60 -0.99
CA ALA A 211 9.03 -23.23 -0.96
C ALA A 211 9.51 -22.76 -2.35
N GLY A 212 10.19 -23.62 -3.12
CA GLY A 212 10.62 -23.32 -4.48
C GLY A 212 9.46 -23.12 -5.46
N LYS A 213 8.36 -23.90 -5.31
CA LYS A 213 7.14 -23.70 -6.11
C LYS A 213 6.47 -22.37 -5.81
N ILE A 214 6.32 -22.04 -4.52
CA ILE A 214 5.76 -20.76 -4.07
C ILE A 214 6.61 -19.58 -4.57
N PHE A 215 7.93 -19.70 -4.47
CA PHE A 215 8.84 -18.66 -4.94
C PHE A 215 8.62 -18.37 -6.44
N LYS A 216 8.53 -19.43 -7.26
CA LYS A 216 8.27 -19.30 -8.70
C LYS A 216 6.88 -18.74 -8.99
N GLU A 217 5.86 -19.17 -8.23
CA GLU A 217 4.48 -18.66 -8.35
C GLU A 217 4.42 -17.13 -8.11
N VAL A 218 5.12 -16.64 -7.07
CA VAL A 218 5.08 -15.23 -6.66
C VAL A 218 6.03 -14.36 -7.49
N THR A 219 7.25 -14.84 -7.80
CA THR A 219 8.26 -14.02 -8.49
C THR A 219 8.30 -14.21 -10.00
N GLY A 220 7.63 -15.24 -10.53
CA GLY A 220 7.70 -15.63 -11.93
C GLY A 220 8.98 -16.39 -12.33
N ALA A 221 9.98 -16.48 -11.45
CA ALA A 221 11.30 -17.09 -11.71
C ALA A 221 11.61 -18.18 -10.68
N THR A 222 12.39 -19.18 -11.06
CA THR A 222 12.97 -20.13 -10.09
C THR A 222 13.98 -19.40 -9.19
N VAL A 223 14.25 -19.96 -8.00
CA VAL A 223 15.26 -19.40 -7.08
C VAL A 223 16.63 -19.25 -7.74
N SER A 224 17.02 -20.24 -8.57
CA SER A 224 18.30 -20.20 -9.29
C SER A 224 18.37 -19.10 -10.35
N GLU A 225 17.30 -18.91 -11.10
CA GLU A 225 17.18 -17.82 -12.10
C GLU A 225 17.20 -16.48 -11.40
N TYR A 226 16.43 -16.32 -10.31
CA TYR A 226 16.39 -15.08 -9.53
C TYR A 226 17.77 -14.73 -8.94
N LEU A 227 18.47 -15.71 -8.34
CA LEU A 227 19.83 -15.50 -7.81
C LEU A 227 20.80 -15.10 -8.92
N GLN A 228 20.73 -15.72 -10.08
CA GLN A 228 21.53 -15.36 -11.24
C GLN A 228 21.26 -13.92 -11.70
N ASP A 229 19.99 -13.55 -11.83
CA ASP A 229 19.58 -12.21 -12.24
C ASP A 229 19.99 -11.15 -11.21
N TYR A 230 19.85 -11.46 -9.92
CA TYR A 230 20.31 -10.59 -8.84
C TYR A 230 21.82 -10.33 -8.94
N ARG A 231 22.64 -11.40 -9.08
CA ARG A 231 24.10 -11.31 -9.26
C ARG A 231 24.48 -10.49 -10.50
N LEU A 232 23.76 -10.70 -11.59
CA LEU A 232 23.99 -9.96 -12.85
C LEU A 232 23.67 -8.47 -12.70
N ASN A 233 22.59 -8.13 -11.99
CA ASN A 233 22.25 -6.73 -11.70
C ASN A 233 23.35 -6.06 -10.88
N ARG A 234 23.90 -6.74 -9.87
CA ARG A 234 25.05 -6.25 -9.09
C ARG A 234 26.31 -6.08 -9.95
N ALA A 235 26.53 -7.00 -10.88
CA ALA A 235 27.65 -6.87 -11.82
C ALA A 235 27.51 -5.63 -12.73
N ARG A 236 26.29 -5.29 -13.16
CA ARG A 236 26.03 -4.06 -13.94
C ARG A 236 26.44 -2.80 -13.18
N GLU A 237 26.19 -2.75 -11.86
CA GLU A 237 26.63 -1.64 -11.00
C GLU A 237 28.17 -1.55 -10.94
N LEU A 238 28.84 -2.70 -10.83
CA LEU A 238 30.31 -2.77 -10.74
C LEU A 238 31.01 -2.51 -12.07
N PHE A 239 30.33 -2.62 -13.22
CA PHE A 239 30.92 -2.30 -14.52
C PHE A 239 31.33 -0.84 -14.66
N PHE A 240 30.78 0.07 -13.88
CA PHE A 240 31.20 1.47 -13.85
C PHE A 240 32.55 1.70 -13.15
N ASN A 241 33.03 0.72 -12.36
CA ASN A 241 34.36 0.79 -11.77
C ASN A 241 35.41 0.22 -12.72
N MET A 242 36.21 1.11 -13.33
CA MET A 242 37.22 0.76 -14.33
C MET A 242 38.46 0.06 -13.73
N GLU A 243 38.66 0.13 -12.41
CA GLU A 243 39.78 -0.53 -11.74
C GLU A 243 39.55 -2.05 -11.59
N LEU A 244 38.31 -2.49 -11.66
CA LEU A 244 37.96 -3.89 -11.53
C LEU A 244 38.06 -4.62 -12.87
N SER A 245 38.76 -5.78 -12.87
CA SER A 245 38.72 -6.67 -14.03
C SER A 245 37.35 -7.38 -14.13
N ILE A 246 37.01 -7.91 -15.30
CA ILE A 246 35.79 -8.72 -15.50
C ILE A 246 35.79 -9.94 -14.58
N SER A 247 36.97 -10.51 -14.29
CA SER A 247 37.12 -11.63 -13.36
C SER A 247 36.84 -11.21 -11.93
N ASP A 248 37.35 -10.05 -11.50
CA ASP A 248 37.08 -9.52 -10.15
C ASP A 248 35.56 -9.29 -9.94
N ILE A 249 34.90 -8.68 -10.90
CA ILE A 249 33.47 -8.47 -10.87
C ILE A 249 32.71 -9.79 -10.76
N ALA A 250 33.12 -10.82 -11.54
CA ALA A 250 32.48 -12.14 -11.46
C ALA A 250 32.54 -12.71 -10.03
N TYR A 251 33.72 -12.68 -9.41
CA TYR A 251 33.90 -13.20 -8.05
C TYR A 251 33.20 -12.33 -6.99
N MET A 252 33.24 -11.02 -7.12
CA MET A 252 32.55 -10.08 -6.21
C MET A 252 31.03 -10.25 -6.27
N CYS A 253 30.49 -10.68 -7.41
CA CYS A 253 29.07 -10.98 -7.57
C CYS A 253 28.70 -12.43 -7.23
N GLY A 254 29.64 -13.24 -6.72
CA GLY A 254 29.37 -14.60 -6.27
C GLY A 254 29.34 -15.66 -7.36
N PHE A 255 29.90 -15.38 -8.55
CA PHE A 255 30.10 -16.40 -9.56
C PHE A 255 31.35 -17.23 -9.27
N ASN A 256 31.23 -18.57 -9.40
CA ASN A 256 32.34 -19.50 -9.08
C ASN A 256 33.49 -19.44 -10.12
N SER A 257 33.26 -18.87 -11.30
CA SER A 257 34.30 -18.65 -12.31
C SER A 257 33.92 -17.54 -13.27
N ALA A 258 34.94 -16.84 -13.77
CA ALA A 258 34.76 -15.80 -14.79
C ALA A 258 34.22 -16.34 -16.12
N SER A 259 34.55 -17.60 -16.44
CA SER A 259 34.03 -18.29 -17.65
C SER A 259 32.52 -18.51 -17.55
N TYR A 260 32.05 -19.02 -16.40
CA TYR A 260 30.62 -19.19 -16.17
C TYR A 260 29.88 -17.85 -16.14
N PHE A 261 30.42 -16.84 -15.48
CA PHE A 261 29.88 -15.48 -15.51
C PHE A 261 29.73 -14.99 -16.95
N SER A 262 30.79 -15.12 -17.78
CA SER A 262 30.75 -14.68 -19.18
C SER A 262 29.68 -15.39 -19.99
N ALA A 263 29.50 -16.70 -19.76
CA ALA A 263 28.46 -17.48 -20.42
C ALA A 263 27.03 -16.97 -20.01
N VAL A 264 26.83 -16.71 -18.73
CA VAL A 264 25.55 -16.19 -18.21
C VAL A 264 25.25 -14.79 -18.78
N VAL A 265 26.23 -13.87 -18.79
CA VAL A 265 26.07 -12.56 -19.39
C VAL A 265 25.71 -12.68 -20.85
N LYS A 266 26.45 -13.49 -21.63
CA LYS A 266 26.19 -13.67 -23.05
C LYS A 266 24.81 -14.28 -23.32
N GLN A 267 24.37 -15.22 -22.49
CA GLN A 267 23.03 -15.82 -22.59
C GLN A 267 21.91 -14.80 -22.34
N LYS A 268 22.10 -13.93 -21.34
CA LYS A 268 21.06 -12.96 -20.92
C LYS A 268 21.07 -11.68 -21.75
N GLU A 269 22.25 -11.18 -22.14
CA GLU A 269 22.44 -9.87 -22.78
C GLU A 269 22.74 -9.99 -24.28
N GLY A 270 23.05 -11.17 -24.78
CA GLY A 270 23.44 -11.42 -26.17
C GLY A 270 24.88 -11.01 -26.52
N ILE A 271 25.60 -10.36 -25.60
CA ILE A 271 26.97 -9.81 -25.78
C ILE A 271 27.89 -10.24 -24.64
N SER A 272 29.19 -10.10 -24.82
CA SER A 272 30.19 -10.43 -23.79
C SER A 272 30.17 -9.39 -22.63
N PRO A 273 30.68 -9.75 -21.42
CA PRO A 273 30.79 -8.79 -20.32
C PRO A 273 31.59 -7.53 -20.67
N SER A 274 32.64 -7.65 -21.47
CA SER A 274 33.44 -6.49 -21.90
C SER A 274 32.67 -5.58 -22.84
N GLU A 275 31.92 -6.14 -23.78
CA GLU A 275 31.04 -5.38 -24.67
C GLU A 275 29.90 -4.74 -23.90
N LEU A 276 29.32 -5.45 -22.90
CA LEU A 276 28.28 -4.90 -22.04
C LEU A 276 28.80 -3.71 -21.22
N ARG A 277 30.01 -3.82 -20.63
CA ARG A 277 30.66 -2.70 -19.93
C ARG A 277 30.85 -1.50 -20.86
N ALA A 278 31.39 -1.71 -22.06
CA ALA A 278 31.58 -0.64 -23.02
C ALA A 278 30.27 0.05 -23.40
N LYS A 279 29.21 -0.73 -23.60
CA LYS A 279 27.88 -0.20 -23.90
C LYS A 279 27.27 0.62 -22.75
N LEU A 280 27.51 0.22 -21.49
CA LEU A 280 27.00 0.95 -20.31
C LEU A 280 27.75 2.26 -20.06
N LEU A 281 29.06 2.30 -20.36
CA LEU A 281 29.90 3.49 -20.20
C LEU A 281 29.72 4.52 -21.31
N ASN A 282 29.18 4.12 -22.47
CA ASN A 282 28.93 5.00 -23.61
C ASN A 282 27.49 5.54 -23.67
N LYS A 283 26.69 5.32 -22.64
CA LYS A 283 25.38 5.92 -22.43
C LYS A 283 25.47 7.12 -21.48
#